data_2b2f6a944f918c832ca479c3d4309578
#
_entry.id   2b2f6a944f918c832ca479c3d4309578
#
_cell.length_a   1.000
_cell.length_b   1.000
_cell.length_c   1.000
_cell.angle_alpha   90.00
_cell.angle_beta   90.00
_cell.angle_gamma   90.00
#
_symmetry.space_group_name_H-M   'P 1'
#
loop_
_entity.id
_entity.type
_entity.pdbx_description
1 polymer ?
#
loop_
_entity_poly.entity_id
_entity_poly.type
_entity_poly.pdbx_seq_one_letter_code
_entity_poly.pdbx_strand_id
1 'polypeptide(L)'
;VKISPPAAAGQPGPAAARGRAGSAARRGRALAVAAGLLGAAGLAPVALPGTAHAQGTCTVSGPTTTCTFAFTGAEQTFTVPNGVTQVDVTAIGAAGGLEGGNDTPGGRGAQVSGTLTGLSGGQTLYVEVGGNATNDGSCFPTSHCTGGFNGGGSTHFGGGGGGASDIRTQPRTTPLTTTDSRLIVAAGGGGAGLVYTIGCPAGPGGDAGQPGTDGGCNGGTGGGAGTATQGGAGGQQFGSPGTLGTGGTGGGPGASLTGGAGGAGYYGGGGGGNINLSVNPTGNAGGGGGGSSLVPAGGTGPTVTSAAASITISYLTPGKPVNTRLIAIPRQVRLGRPVVLDDLVCPAGTGATTRPTGTVTFTDTTTGTTLGTARLVLNVGNCAAAGRVVFLRTPGPHVITAVYSGDSVYQGNSGNPETLTVTVNP
;
A
#
# COMPACT_ATOMS: atom_id res chain seq x y z
N VAL A 1 -36.11 -59.36 18.32
CA VAL A 1 -37.33 -58.63 17.97
C VAL A 1 -37.03 -57.84 16.72
N LYS A 2 -37.60 -58.28 15.57
CA LYS A 2 -37.58 -57.62 14.28
C LYS A 2 -38.55 -56.45 14.33
N ILE A 3 -38.13 -55.28 13.88
CA ILE A 3 -39.04 -54.21 13.51
C ILE A 3 -38.64 -53.72 12.12
N SER A 4 -39.58 -53.89 11.17
CA SER A 4 -39.48 -53.45 9.75
C SER A 4 -39.77 -51.98 9.62
N PRO A 5 -39.27 -51.30 8.56
CA PRO A 5 -39.53 -49.89 8.30
C PRO A 5 -40.83 -49.66 7.52
N PRO A 6 -41.49 -48.50 7.64
CA PRO A 6 -42.64 -48.16 6.83
C PRO A 6 -42.27 -47.50 5.48
N ALA A 7 -43.19 -47.63 4.54
CA ALA A 7 -43.09 -47.39 3.12
C ALA A 7 -43.08 -45.91 2.73
N ALA A 8 -42.52 -45.67 1.53
CA ALA A 8 -42.49 -44.43 0.80
C ALA A 8 -43.86 -43.94 0.34
N ALA A 9 -44.10 -42.64 0.41
CA ALA A 9 -45.23 -41.98 -0.23
C ALA A 9 -44.71 -40.91 -1.23
N GLY A 10 -45.36 -40.94 -2.37
CA GLY A 10 -45.04 -40.45 -3.65
C GLY A 10 -44.91 -38.94 -3.85
N GLN A 11 -44.15 -38.63 -4.87
CA GLN A 11 -44.08 -37.32 -5.52
C GLN A 11 -45.30 -37.04 -6.38
N PRO A 12 -45.73 -35.79 -6.56
CA PRO A 12 -46.45 -35.36 -7.77
C PRO A 12 -45.54 -34.55 -8.70
N GLY A 13 -45.65 -34.87 -9.97
CA GLY A 13 -44.91 -34.29 -11.09
C GLY A 13 -45.45 -32.94 -11.59
N PRO A 14 -44.83 -32.37 -12.62
CA PRO A 14 -45.00 -30.98 -13.01
C PRO A 14 -46.20 -30.75 -13.94
N ALA A 15 -46.93 -29.66 -13.70
CA ALA A 15 -47.98 -29.17 -14.58
C ALA A 15 -47.43 -28.14 -15.58
N ALA A 16 -47.56 -28.44 -16.84
CA ALA A 16 -47.35 -27.53 -17.97
C ALA A 16 -48.58 -26.63 -18.17
N ALA A 17 -48.38 -25.35 -18.32
CA ALA A 17 -49.40 -24.43 -18.87
C ALA A 17 -48.90 -23.74 -20.11
N ARG A 18 -49.55 -24.05 -21.22
CA ARG A 18 -49.48 -23.39 -22.54
C ARG A 18 -50.49 -22.25 -22.61
N GLY A 19 -50.17 -21.26 -23.42
CA GLY A 19 -51.14 -20.41 -24.11
C GLY A 19 -50.85 -18.92 -23.88
N ARG A 20 -50.93 -18.01 -24.79
CA ARG A 20 -51.29 -17.98 -26.21
C ARG A 20 -50.85 -16.61 -26.75
N ALA A 21 -50.55 -16.58 -28.02
CA ALA A 21 -50.26 -15.41 -28.86
C ALA A 21 -51.47 -14.48 -29.10
N GLY A 22 -51.21 -13.26 -29.44
CA GLY A 22 -52.13 -12.28 -30.03
C GLY A 22 -51.34 -11.01 -30.31
N SER A 23 -50.85 -10.76 -31.43
CA SER A 23 -51.19 -10.26 -32.75
C SER A 23 -51.64 -8.79 -32.80
N ALA A 24 -50.85 -8.09 -33.63
CA ALA A 24 -51.25 -7.08 -34.64
C ALA A 24 -51.51 -5.64 -34.15
N ALA A 25 -50.98 -4.63 -34.68
CA ALA A 25 -50.74 -4.05 -36.02
C ALA A 25 -50.78 -2.52 -35.81
N ARG A 26 -50.09 -1.67 -36.39
CA ARG A 26 -50.04 -1.09 -37.75
C ARG A 26 -49.35 0.28 -37.73
N ARG A 27 -48.41 0.45 -38.63
CA ARG A 27 -48.19 1.55 -39.58
C ARG A 27 -48.17 3.02 -39.11
N GLY A 28 -47.04 3.66 -39.41
CA GLY A 28 -46.91 5.09 -39.61
C GLY A 28 -45.54 5.44 -40.20
N ARG A 29 -45.47 5.52 -41.56
CA ARG A 29 -44.31 6.08 -42.28
C ARG A 29 -44.34 7.61 -42.17
N ALA A 30 -43.23 8.21 -41.90
CA ALA A 30 -42.94 9.55 -42.36
C ALA A 30 -41.44 9.63 -42.72
N LEU A 31 -41.17 9.78 -44.01
CA LEU A 31 -39.89 10.22 -44.56
C LEU A 31 -39.73 11.71 -44.26
N ALA A 32 -38.59 12.11 -43.70
CA ALA A 32 -38.10 13.46 -43.85
C ALA A 32 -36.60 13.37 -44.18
N VAL A 33 -36.30 13.77 -45.41
CA VAL A 33 -34.96 14.02 -45.93
C VAL A 33 -34.53 15.36 -45.38
N ALA A 34 -33.38 15.43 -44.69
CA ALA A 34 -32.69 16.69 -44.47
C ALA A 34 -31.16 16.45 -44.59
N ALA A 35 -30.59 17.34 -45.35
CA ALA A 35 -29.25 17.36 -45.90
C ALA A 35 -28.15 17.47 -44.83
N GLY A 36 -26.97 17.03 -45.26
CA GLY A 36 -25.76 16.88 -44.50
C GLY A 36 -25.18 18.12 -43.81
N LEU A 37 -24.51 17.84 -42.75
CA LEU A 37 -23.36 18.59 -42.24
C LEU A 37 -22.32 17.57 -41.78
N LEU A 38 -21.21 17.51 -42.50
CA LEU A 38 -19.98 16.82 -42.09
C LEU A 38 -19.43 17.55 -40.83
N GLY A 39 -19.80 17.08 -39.66
CA GLY A 39 -19.14 17.43 -38.40
C GLY A 39 -18.09 16.39 -38.09
N ALA A 40 -16.84 16.78 -38.03
CA ALA A 40 -15.74 15.96 -37.52
C ALA A 40 -16.08 15.47 -36.11
N ALA A 41 -16.45 14.21 -36.00
CA ALA A 41 -16.59 13.52 -34.71
C ALA A 41 -15.16 13.36 -34.13
N GLY A 42 -14.77 14.28 -33.25
CA GLY A 42 -13.65 14.06 -32.37
C GLY A 42 -13.93 12.81 -31.55
N LEU A 43 -13.11 11.78 -31.71
CA LEU A 43 -13.07 10.63 -30.82
C LEU A 43 -12.72 11.15 -29.42
N ALA A 44 -13.73 11.31 -28.58
CA ALA A 44 -13.50 11.45 -27.14
C ALA A 44 -12.77 10.18 -26.69
N PRO A 45 -11.66 10.30 -25.93
CA PRO A 45 -11.01 9.13 -25.37
C PRO A 45 -12.04 8.45 -24.46
N VAL A 46 -12.37 7.19 -24.78
CA VAL A 46 -13.08 6.31 -23.86
C VAL A 46 -12.13 6.10 -22.70
N ALA A 47 -12.33 6.82 -21.61
CA ALA A 47 -11.68 6.50 -20.35
C ALA A 47 -12.16 5.10 -19.95
N LEU A 48 -11.30 4.10 -20.08
CA LEU A 48 -11.50 2.82 -19.43
C LEU A 48 -11.70 3.11 -17.94
N PRO A 49 -12.70 2.49 -17.27
CA PRO A 49 -12.84 2.64 -15.84
C PRO A 49 -11.56 2.08 -15.20
N GLY A 50 -10.63 2.95 -14.81
CA GLY A 50 -9.54 2.61 -13.93
C GLY A 50 -10.17 2.06 -12.66
N THR A 51 -9.71 0.91 -12.19
CA THR A 51 -10.08 0.38 -10.88
C THR A 51 -9.78 1.49 -9.87
N ALA A 52 -10.84 2.02 -9.23
CA ALA A 52 -10.67 2.99 -8.15
C ALA A 52 -9.98 2.27 -7.00
N HIS A 53 -8.67 2.46 -6.84
CA HIS A 53 -7.95 1.97 -5.68
C HIS A 53 -8.39 2.79 -4.46
N ALA A 54 -8.69 2.11 -3.35
CA ALA A 54 -8.97 2.79 -2.09
C ALA A 54 -7.73 3.60 -1.67
N GLN A 55 -7.96 4.81 -1.22
CA GLN A 55 -6.90 5.65 -0.65
C GLN A 55 -7.00 5.63 0.88
N GLY A 56 -5.86 5.68 1.57
CA GLY A 56 -5.83 5.80 3.02
C GLY A 56 -6.47 7.08 3.53
N THR A 57 -6.89 7.07 4.78
CA THR A 57 -7.37 8.27 5.46
C THR A 57 -6.18 9.08 5.95
N CYS A 58 -6.05 10.34 5.48
CA CYS A 58 -4.95 11.22 5.86
C CYS A 58 -5.42 12.32 6.81
N THR A 59 -4.59 12.60 7.83
CA THR A 59 -4.77 13.69 8.78
C THR A 59 -3.51 14.54 8.83
N VAL A 60 -3.68 15.86 9.01
CA VAL A 60 -2.57 16.81 9.17
C VAL A 60 -2.51 17.25 10.62
N SER A 61 -1.35 17.11 11.24
CA SER A 61 -1.08 17.58 12.61
C SER A 61 0.23 18.33 12.63
N GLY A 62 0.16 19.64 12.80
CA GLY A 62 1.33 20.52 12.69
C GLY A 62 1.98 20.41 11.29
N PRO A 63 3.30 20.21 11.23
CA PRO A 63 4.02 20.08 9.95
C PRO A 63 3.94 18.67 9.34
N THR A 64 3.25 17.71 9.96
CA THR A 64 3.23 16.32 9.53
C THR A 64 1.87 15.92 9.00
N THR A 65 1.85 15.26 7.85
CA THR A 65 0.69 14.52 7.34
C THR A 65 0.90 13.04 7.64
N THR A 66 -0.13 12.39 8.19
CA THR A 66 -0.16 10.95 8.47
C THR A 66 -1.33 10.33 7.74
N CYS A 67 -1.05 9.34 6.89
CA CYS A 67 -2.04 8.57 6.13
C CYS A 67 -2.09 7.14 6.67
N THR A 68 -3.26 6.68 7.08
CA THR A 68 -3.49 5.33 7.61
C THR A 68 -4.30 4.51 6.61
N PHE A 69 -3.81 3.32 6.33
CA PHE A 69 -4.41 2.32 5.46
C PHE A 69 -4.84 1.13 6.33
N ALA A 70 -6.13 0.88 6.39
CA ALA A 70 -6.70 -0.31 7.02
C ALA A 70 -6.91 -1.41 5.97
N PHE A 71 -7.14 -2.64 6.44
CA PHE A 71 -7.47 -3.76 5.57
C PHE A 71 -8.78 -3.53 4.81
N THR A 72 -8.72 -3.70 3.47
CA THR A 72 -9.89 -3.56 2.58
C THR A 72 -10.16 -4.82 1.75
N GLY A 73 -9.25 -5.79 1.77
CA GLY A 73 -9.29 -6.96 0.89
C GLY A 73 -8.82 -6.70 -0.54
N ALA A 74 -8.29 -5.51 -0.82
CA ALA A 74 -7.82 -5.10 -2.13
C ALA A 74 -6.56 -4.23 -2.02
N GLU A 75 -5.81 -4.14 -3.12
CA GLU A 75 -4.69 -3.21 -3.28
C GLU A 75 -5.16 -1.77 -3.09
N GLN A 76 -4.39 -0.97 -2.36
CA GLN A 76 -4.57 0.45 -2.17
C GLN A 76 -3.39 1.22 -2.76
N THR A 77 -3.50 2.52 -2.94
CA THR A 77 -2.41 3.32 -3.50
C THR A 77 -2.13 4.56 -2.65
N PHE A 78 -0.86 4.94 -2.62
CA PHE A 78 -0.38 6.20 -2.09
C PHE A 78 0.39 6.95 -3.18
N THR A 79 -0.08 8.14 -3.55
CA THR A 79 0.66 9.01 -4.46
C THR A 79 1.56 9.93 -3.64
N VAL A 80 2.86 9.85 -3.86
CA VAL A 80 3.86 10.70 -3.18
C VAL A 80 3.58 12.16 -3.53
N PRO A 81 3.35 13.05 -2.55
CA PRO A 81 3.12 14.46 -2.83
C PRO A 81 4.35 15.14 -3.44
N ASN A 82 4.12 16.16 -4.28
CA ASN A 82 5.22 16.94 -4.85
C ASN A 82 6.07 17.57 -3.73
N GLY A 83 7.39 17.46 -3.86
CA GLY A 83 8.34 17.95 -2.86
C GLY A 83 8.64 16.97 -1.72
N VAL A 84 7.95 15.83 -1.63
CA VAL A 84 8.25 14.75 -0.70
C VAL A 84 9.24 13.79 -1.37
N THR A 85 10.38 13.56 -0.73
CA THR A 85 11.43 12.64 -1.21
C THR A 85 11.64 11.46 -0.27
N GLN A 86 11.02 11.49 0.90
CA GLN A 86 11.05 10.42 1.89
C GLN A 86 9.75 10.38 2.70
N VAL A 87 9.39 9.20 3.18
CA VAL A 87 8.25 8.98 4.07
C VAL A 87 8.64 8.01 5.18
N ASP A 88 8.13 8.21 6.38
CA ASP A 88 8.23 7.26 7.47
C ASP A 88 7.05 6.30 7.40
N VAL A 89 7.32 5.01 7.51
CA VAL A 89 6.32 3.96 7.39
C VAL A 89 6.34 3.07 8.63
N THR A 90 5.15 2.73 9.12
CA THR A 90 4.92 1.62 10.04
C THR A 90 3.94 0.65 9.40
N ALA A 91 4.35 -0.60 9.23
CA ALA A 91 3.56 -1.68 8.69
C ALA A 91 3.31 -2.74 9.78
N ILE A 92 2.08 -3.27 9.83
CA ILE A 92 1.66 -4.34 10.76
C ILE A 92 1.04 -5.46 9.94
N GLY A 93 1.60 -6.66 10.04
CA GLY A 93 1.09 -7.87 9.40
C GLY A 93 -0.08 -8.49 10.15
N ALA A 94 -0.81 -9.36 9.49
CA ALA A 94 -2.03 -9.96 10.03
C ALA A 94 -1.76 -11.21 10.88
N ALA A 95 -2.68 -11.52 11.78
CA ALA A 95 -2.63 -12.76 12.56
C ALA A 95 -3.07 -13.97 11.72
N GLY A 96 -2.50 -15.13 12.04
CA GLY A 96 -2.99 -16.43 11.60
C GLY A 96 -4.32 -16.82 12.29
N GLY A 97 -5.03 -17.75 11.66
CA GLY A 97 -6.31 -18.27 12.16
C GLY A 97 -6.09 -19.18 13.37
N LEU A 98 -7.01 -19.09 14.34
CA LEU A 98 -7.07 -20.01 15.47
C LEU A 98 -7.82 -21.31 15.09
N GLU A 99 -7.63 -22.33 15.87
CA GLU A 99 -8.46 -23.56 15.87
C GLU A 99 -9.63 -23.38 16.84
N GLY A 100 -10.85 -23.61 16.34
CA GLY A 100 -12.07 -23.24 17.05
C GLY A 100 -12.54 -24.21 18.11
N GLY A 101 -12.03 -25.45 18.14
CA GLY A 101 -12.49 -26.49 19.07
C GLY A 101 -11.92 -26.40 20.49
N ASN A 102 -10.66 -25.92 20.60
CA ASN A 102 -9.95 -25.79 21.89
C ASN A 102 -9.20 -24.44 21.99
N ASP A 103 -9.59 -23.41 21.24
CA ASP A 103 -9.00 -22.09 21.27
C ASP A 103 -7.45 -22.08 21.06
N THR A 104 -6.92 -23.05 20.31
CA THR A 104 -5.48 -23.06 19.99
C THR A 104 -5.17 -21.85 19.12
N PRO A 105 -4.27 -20.96 19.56
CA PRO A 105 -4.05 -19.70 18.86
C PRO A 105 -3.29 -19.87 17.57
N GLY A 106 -3.64 -19.06 16.57
CA GLY A 106 -2.74 -18.72 15.46
C GLY A 106 -1.64 -17.77 15.93
N GLY A 107 -0.58 -17.69 15.15
CA GLY A 107 0.53 -16.77 15.40
C GLY A 107 0.14 -15.30 15.15
N ARG A 108 0.82 -14.40 15.85
CA ARG A 108 0.65 -12.95 15.69
C ARG A 108 1.49 -12.44 14.53
N GLY A 109 1.06 -11.32 13.92
CA GLY A 109 1.82 -10.62 12.90
C GLY A 109 2.99 -9.83 13.48
N ALA A 110 3.88 -9.35 12.59
CA ALA A 110 4.96 -8.45 12.93
C ALA A 110 4.56 -6.99 12.75
N GLN A 111 5.22 -6.11 13.50
CA GLN A 111 5.33 -4.68 13.21
C GLN A 111 6.74 -4.36 12.74
N VAL A 112 6.84 -3.60 11.64
CA VAL A 112 8.09 -3.09 11.07
C VAL A 112 7.94 -1.60 10.83
N SER A 113 8.97 -0.82 11.14
CA SER A 113 9.00 0.61 10.83
C SER A 113 10.30 0.99 10.14
N GLY A 114 10.26 2.02 9.29
CA GLY A 114 11.44 2.55 8.63
C GLY A 114 11.12 3.71 7.72
N THR A 115 12.17 4.42 7.29
CA THR A 115 12.05 5.54 6.34
C THR A 115 12.33 5.05 4.93
N LEU A 116 11.38 5.24 4.02
CA LEU A 116 11.55 5.03 2.59
C LEU A 116 12.07 6.31 1.95
N THR A 117 13.23 6.25 1.32
CA THR A 117 13.92 7.40 0.70
C THR A 117 14.02 7.25 -0.81
N GLY A 118 14.46 8.32 -1.51
CA GLY A 118 14.62 8.31 -2.97
C GLY A 118 13.30 8.38 -3.73
N LEU A 119 12.23 8.83 -3.07
CA LEU A 119 10.92 8.98 -3.68
C LEU A 119 10.85 10.26 -4.53
N SER A 120 9.92 10.26 -5.49
CA SER A 120 9.66 11.40 -6.36
C SER A 120 8.20 11.82 -6.29
N GLY A 121 7.95 13.13 -6.31
CA GLY A 121 6.58 13.66 -6.37
C GLY A 121 5.82 13.09 -7.58
N GLY A 122 4.57 12.69 -7.37
CA GLY A 122 3.73 12.01 -8.35
C GLY A 122 3.95 10.50 -8.47
N GLN A 123 4.99 9.93 -7.83
CA GLN A 123 5.22 8.49 -7.82
C GLN A 123 4.08 7.77 -7.10
N THR A 124 3.58 6.68 -7.69
CA THR A 124 2.61 5.80 -7.04
C THR A 124 3.31 4.69 -6.28
N LEU A 125 2.99 4.54 -5.01
CA LEU A 125 3.31 3.39 -4.18
C LEU A 125 2.05 2.55 -4.01
N TYR A 126 2.19 1.24 -4.15
CA TYR A 126 1.11 0.27 -3.94
C TYR A 126 1.17 -0.25 -2.51
N VAL A 127 0.03 -0.22 -1.84
CA VAL A 127 -0.10 -0.48 -0.40
C VAL A 127 -0.96 -1.71 -0.21
N GLU A 128 -0.35 -2.79 0.28
CA GLU A 128 -1.00 -4.06 0.56
C GLU A 128 -1.14 -4.23 2.07
N VAL A 129 -2.35 -4.15 2.58
CA VAL A 129 -2.62 -4.41 4.01
C VAL A 129 -3.06 -5.85 4.18
N GLY A 130 -2.34 -6.62 4.97
CA GLY A 130 -2.60 -8.03 5.21
C GLY A 130 -3.98 -8.28 5.79
N GLY A 131 -4.64 -9.34 5.32
CA GLY A 131 -5.90 -9.82 5.90
C GLY A 131 -5.65 -10.86 6.97
N ASN A 132 -6.46 -10.88 8.04
CA ASN A 132 -6.49 -11.99 8.96
C ASN A 132 -6.97 -13.24 8.21
N ALA A 133 -6.42 -14.38 8.59
CA ALA A 133 -6.86 -15.66 8.06
C ALA A 133 -8.22 -16.07 8.66
N THR A 134 -8.90 -16.99 7.98
CA THR A 134 -10.10 -17.62 8.55
C THR A 134 -9.71 -18.59 9.65
N ASN A 135 -10.50 -18.58 10.73
CA ASN A 135 -10.41 -19.54 11.82
C ASN A 135 -11.07 -20.87 11.42
N ASP A 136 -10.63 -22.01 11.99
CA ASP A 136 -11.20 -23.32 11.72
C ASP A 136 -12.72 -23.36 11.94
N GLY A 137 -13.21 -22.87 13.06
CA GLY A 137 -14.65 -22.83 13.37
C GLY A 137 -15.51 -22.07 12.35
N SER A 138 -14.92 -21.18 11.55
CA SER A 138 -15.59 -20.44 10.48
C SER A 138 -15.55 -21.18 9.13
N CYS A 139 -14.69 -22.18 8.98
CA CYS A 139 -14.51 -22.93 7.73
C CYS A 139 -15.38 -24.20 7.68
N PHE A 140 -15.87 -24.68 8.81
CA PHE A 140 -16.75 -25.86 8.84
C PHE A 140 -18.17 -25.48 8.42
N PRO A 141 -18.88 -26.23 7.55
CA PRO A 141 -18.52 -27.51 6.94
C PRO A 141 -17.88 -27.40 5.54
N THR A 142 -17.47 -26.23 5.08
CA THR A 142 -16.95 -26.03 3.71
C THR A 142 -15.55 -26.59 3.49
N SER A 143 -14.86 -27.04 4.53
CA SER A 143 -13.55 -27.71 4.49
C SER A 143 -12.43 -26.87 3.87
N HIS A 144 -12.55 -25.52 3.87
CA HIS A 144 -11.54 -24.64 3.31
C HIS A 144 -11.35 -23.40 4.18
N CYS A 145 -10.27 -23.40 4.98
CA CYS A 145 -9.81 -22.22 5.70
C CYS A 145 -8.86 -21.42 4.82
N THR A 146 -9.34 -20.30 4.31
CA THR A 146 -8.56 -19.45 3.42
C THR A 146 -7.51 -18.67 4.20
N GLY A 147 -6.33 -18.55 3.62
CA GLY A 147 -5.29 -17.66 4.11
C GLY A 147 -5.69 -16.19 3.98
N GLY A 148 -5.09 -15.37 4.82
CA GLY A 148 -5.29 -13.92 4.80
C GLY A 148 -4.83 -13.29 3.47
N PHE A 149 -5.51 -12.21 3.09
CA PHE A 149 -5.13 -11.44 1.91
C PHE A 149 -3.66 -11.05 1.95
N ASN A 150 -3.04 -11.01 0.79
CA ASN A 150 -1.62 -10.77 0.57
C ASN A 150 -0.72 -11.90 1.08
N GLY A 151 -1.04 -13.12 0.65
CA GLY A 151 -0.14 -14.25 0.64
C GLY A 151 -0.22 -15.24 1.81
N GLY A 152 -1.20 -15.12 2.71
CA GLY A 152 -1.41 -16.15 3.74
C GLY A 152 -1.71 -17.52 3.12
N GLY A 153 -1.12 -18.59 3.66
CA GLY A 153 -1.37 -19.96 3.23
C GLY A 153 -2.78 -20.41 3.61
N SER A 154 -3.34 -21.35 2.85
CA SER A 154 -4.66 -21.95 3.12
C SER A 154 -4.53 -23.38 3.62
N THR A 155 -5.58 -23.91 4.28
CA THR A 155 -5.65 -25.28 4.74
C THR A 155 -7.07 -25.82 4.62
N HIS A 156 -7.29 -27.12 4.80
CA HIS A 156 -8.64 -27.68 4.81
C HIS A 156 -9.34 -27.51 6.16
N PHE A 157 -8.71 -27.95 7.23
CA PHE A 157 -9.18 -27.80 8.61
C PHE A 157 -8.00 -27.32 9.44
N GLY A 158 -8.12 -26.48 10.32
CA GLY A 158 -7.06 -25.76 11.02
C GLY A 158 -7.07 -24.29 10.65
N GLY A 159 -6.27 -23.48 11.27
CA GLY A 159 -6.19 -22.05 11.00
C GLY A 159 -5.46 -21.74 9.70
N GLY A 160 -5.96 -20.81 8.89
CA GLY A 160 -5.22 -20.24 7.77
C GLY A 160 -4.03 -19.40 8.23
N GLY A 161 -3.05 -19.14 7.37
CA GLY A 161 -1.95 -18.22 7.64
C GLY A 161 -2.35 -16.76 7.45
N GLY A 162 -1.85 -15.85 8.29
CA GLY A 162 -2.08 -14.40 8.17
C GLY A 162 -1.39 -13.80 6.97
N GLY A 163 -1.96 -12.75 6.39
CA GLY A 163 -1.38 -12.00 5.27
C GLY A 163 -0.28 -11.03 5.71
N ALA A 164 0.65 -10.72 4.82
CA ALA A 164 1.66 -9.68 5.05
C ALA A 164 1.13 -8.29 4.72
N SER A 165 1.65 -7.25 5.41
CA SER A 165 1.45 -5.86 5.00
C SER A 165 2.73 -5.33 4.38
N ASP A 166 2.65 -4.76 3.16
CA ASP A 166 3.83 -4.26 2.45
C ASP A 166 3.54 -3.04 1.58
N ILE A 167 4.60 -2.30 1.24
CA ILE A 167 4.60 -1.22 0.25
C ILE A 167 5.49 -1.63 -0.92
N ARG A 168 4.99 -1.43 -2.16
CA ARG A 168 5.65 -1.81 -3.42
C ARG A 168 5.76 -0.63 -4.39
N THR A 169 6.72 -0.74 -5.30
CA THR A 169 6.85 0.18 -6.46
C THR A 169 6.12 -0.34 -7.70
N GLN A 170 5.65 -1.58 -7.69
CA GLN A 170 4.88 -2.22 -8.76
C GLN A 170 3.54 -2.74 -8.22
N PRO A 171 2.46 -2.77 -9.03
CA PRO A 171 1.17 -3.28 -8.59
C PRO A 171 1.24 -4.77 -8.27
N ARG A 172 0.31 -5.24 -7.45
CA ARG A 172 0.20 -6.65 -7.02
C ARG A 172 0.05 -7.63 -8.18
N THR A 173 -0.48 -7.19 -9.31
CA THR A 173 -0.57 -8.00 -10.54
C THR A 173 0.78 -8.35 -11.14
N THR A 174 1.85 -7.63 -10.77
CA THR A 174 3.22 -7.95 -11.17
C THR A 174 3.74 -9.07 -10.26
N PRO A 175 4.13 -10.24 -10.80
CA PRO A 175 4.65 -11.34 -10.00
C PRO A 175 5.90 -10.94 -9.22
N LEU A 176 6.01 -11.41 -7.98
CA LEU A 176 7.25 -11.29 -7.20
C LEU A 176 8.34 -12.16 -7.82
N THR A 177 9.51 -11.57 -8.02
CA THR A 177 10.68 -12.22 -8.58
C THR A 177 11.92 -11.91 -7.73
N THR A 178 13.10 -12.34 -8.17
CA THR A 178 14.38 -12.01 -7.52
C THR A 178 14.67 -10.51 -7.48
N THR A 179 14.06 -9.72 -8.38
CA THR A 179 14.05 -8.24 -8.33
C THR A 179 12.76 -7.79 -7.65
N ASP A 180 12.71 -7.98 -6.34
CA ASP A 180 11.51 -7.67 -5.55
C ASP A 180 11.21 -6.17 -5.50
N SER A 181 9.98 -5.80 -5.79
CA SER A 181 9.52 -4.40 -5.79
C SER A 181 9.08 -3.89 -4.41
N ARG A 182 9.06 -4.75 -3.39
CA ARG A 182 8.65 -4.41 -2.03
C ARG A 182 9.75 -3.64 -1.31
N LEU A 183 9.38 -2.54 -0.69
CA LEU A 183 10.29 -1.64 0.05
C LEU A 183 10.32 -1.92 1.55
N ILE A 184 9.21 -2.43 2.09
CA ILE A 184 9.01 -2.80 3.50
C ILE A 184 7.97 -3.92 3.53
N VAL A 185 8.18 -4.94 4.40
CA VAL A 185 7.22 -6.04 4.59
C VAL A 185 7.10 -6.35 6.08
N ALA A 186 5.91 -6.27 6.62
CA ALA A 186 5.55 -6.80 7.93
C ALA A 186 4.86 -8.16 7.74
N ALA A 187 5.46 -9.21 8.27
CA ALA A 187 5.00 -10.57 8.05
C ALA A 187 3.73 -10.92 8.84
N GLY A 188 2.96 -11.85 8.32
CA GLY A 188 1.84 -12.49 9.01
C GLY A 188 2.25 -13.68 9.85
N GLY A 189 1.42 -14.03 10.83
CA GLY A 189 1.57 -15.23 11.67
C GLY A 189 1.05 -16.49 10.99
N GLY A 190 1.52 -17.66 11.41
CA GLY A 190 1.02 -18.97 10.98
C GLY A 190 -0.32 -19.33 11.62
N GLY A 191 -1.09 -20.22 11.01
CA GLY A 191 -2.34 -20.75 11.54
C GLY A 191 -2.13 -21.88 12.53
N ALA A 192 -3.09 -22.12 13.40
CA ALA A 192 -3.10 -23.27 14.34
C ALA A 192 -3.39 -24.59 13.64
N GLY A 193 -2.85 -25.68 14.15
CA GLY A 193 -3.20 -27.04 13.72
C GLY A 193 -4.58 -27.45 14.20
N LEU A 194 -5.18 -28.47 13.57
CA LEU A 194 -6.48 -29.04 13.96
C LEU A 194 -6.34 -29.91 15.21
N VAL A 195 -7.30 -29.82 16.13
CA VAL A 195 -7.51 -30.75 17.21
C VAL A 195 -8.38 -31.91 16.75
N TYR A 196 -7.84 -33.12 16.82
CA TYR A 196 -8.56 -34.35 16.54
C TYR A 196 -8.84 -35.16 17.82
N THR A 197 -7.82 -35.27 18.67
CA THR A 197 -7.91 -36.02 19.92
C THR A 197 -8.05 -35.09 21.11
N ILE A 198 -9.16 -35.23 21.83
CA ILE A 198 -9.41 -34.49 23.08
C ILE A 198 -8.36 -34.91 24.13
N GLY A 199 -7.80 -33.93 24.83
CA GLY A 199 -6.75 -34.15 25.83
C GLY A 199 -5.34 -34.06 25.31
N CYS A 200 -5.14 -33.94 23.99
CA CYS A 200 -3.87 -33.54 23.35
C CYS A 200 -3.98 -32.11 22.84
N PRO A 201 -2.98 -31.24 23.00
CA PRO A 201 -3.01 -29.90 22.38
C PRO A 201 -2.78 -30.01 20.86
N ALA A 202 -3.43 -29.19 20.04
CA ALA A 202 -2.98 -28.94 18.68
C ALA A 202 -1.73 -28.06 18.70
N GLY A 203 -0.99 -28.00 17.60
CA GLY A 203 0.16 -27.11 17.46
C GLY A 203 -0.29 -25.67 17.26
N PRO A 204 0.04 -24.72 18.15
CA PRO A 204 -0.12 -23.28 17.89
C PRO A 204 0.59 -22.83 16.64
N GLY A 205 0.03 -21.83 15.93
CA GLY A 205 0.70 -21.15 14.84
C GLY A 205 1.90 -20.35 15.34
N GLY A 206 3.00 -20.33 14.54
CA GLY A 206 4.17 -19.50 14.84
C GLY A 206 3.88 -18.02 14.66
N ASP A 207 4.32 -17.21 15.60
CA ASP A 207 4.37 -15.75 15.40
C ASP A 207 5.24 -15.41 14.18
N ALA A 208 5.09 -14.25 13.59
CA ALA A 208 5.94 -13.79 12.50
C ALA A 208 7.43 -13.97 12.81
N GLY A 209 8.15 -14.67 11.92
CA GLY A 209 9.55 -15.05 12.11
C GLY A 209 9.79 -16.24 13.03
N GLN A 210 8.75 -16.91 13.55
CA GLN A 210 8.88 -18.09 14.41
C GLN A 210 8.26 -19.33 13.75
N PRO A 211 8.81 -20.53 14.02
CA PRO A 211 8.19 -21.77 13.56
C PRO A 211 6.86 -22.00 14.27
N GLY A 212 5.98 -22.75 13.63
CA GLY A 212 4.81 -23.33 14.27
C GLY A 212 5.22 -24.43 15.26
N THR A 213 4.33 -24.77 16.17
CA THR A 213 4.56 -25.78 17.19
C THR A 213 4.03 -27.15 16.73
N ASP A 214 4.67 -28.22 17.14
CA ASP A 214 4.21 -29.58 16.90
C ASP A 214 2.86 -29.86 17.57
N GLY A 215 2.05 -30.68 16.97
CA GLY A 215 0.84 -31.22 17.58
C GLY A 215 1.19 -32.17 18.71
N GLY A 216 0.42 -32.10 19.80
CA GLY A 216 0.62 -32.96 20.97
C GLY A 216 0.38 -34.45 20.70
N CYS A 217 0.79 -35.28 21.63
CA CYS A 217 0.68 -36.74 21.60
C CYS A 217 1.37 -37.36 20.37
N ASN A 218 2.56 -36.90 20.04
CA ASN A 218 3.35 -37.28 18.86
C ASN A 218 2.60 -36.99 17.53
N GLY A 219 1.92 -35.86 17.44
CA GLY A 219 1.15 -35.45 16.29
C GLY A 219 2.00 -34.96 15.11
N GLY A 220 1.41 -34.16 14.22
CA GLY A 220 2.09 -33.52 13.09
C GLY A 220 3.13 -32.51 13.55
N THR A 221 4.23 -32.37 12.82
CA THR A 221 5.27 -31.37 13.15
C THR A 221 4.85 -29.97 12.72
N GLY A 222 5.30 -28.95 13.44
CA GLY A 222 5.13 -27.55 13.06
C GLY A 222 5.81 -27.20 11.75
N GLY A 223 5.29 -26.22 11.04
CA GLY A 223 5.92 -25.62 9.87
C GLY A 223 7.06 -24.69 10.28
N GLY A 224 8.14 -24.63 9.48
CA GLY A 224 9.28 -23.77 9.71
C GLY A 224 8.94 -22.29 9.48
N ALA A 225 9.68 -21.38 10.14
CA ALA A 225 9.58 -19.95 9.87
C ALA A 225 10.17 -19.58 8.50
N GLY A 226 9.61 -18.57 7.85
CA GLY A 226 10.27 -17.90 6.74
C GLY A 226 11.53 -17.16 7.20
N THR A 227 12.53 -17.08 6.32
CA THR A 227 13.80 -16.37 6.58
C THR A 227 13.97 -15.22 5.58
N ALA A 228 15.06 -14.47 5.69
CA ALA A 228 15.37 -13.40 4.74
C ALA A 228 15.69 -13.92 3.33
N THR A 229 16.00 -15.19 3.15
CA THR A 229 16.48 -15.77 1.88
C THR A 229 15.67 -16.95 1.37
N GLN A 230 14.81 -17.54 2.16
CA GLN A 230 14.01 -18.70 1.78
C GLN A 230 12.74 -18.85 2.61
N GLY A 231 11.75 -19.50 2.03
CA GLY A 231 10.53 -19.88 2.74
C GLY A 231 10.77 -20.92 3.81
N GLY A 232 9.90 -20.95 4.82
CA GLY A 232 9.92 -21.95 5.88
C GLY A 232 9.65 -23.35 5.33
N ALA A 233 10.31 -24.35 5.86
CA ALA A 233 10.06 -25.75 5.49
C ALA A 233 8.64 -26.15 5.93
N GLY A 234 7.97 -26.98 5.13
CA GLY A 234 6.71 -27.61 5.54
C GLY A 234 6.93 -28.63 6.64
N GLY A 235 5.96 -28.75 7.55
CA GLY A 235 5.93 -29.80 8.56
C GLY A 235 5.81 -31.19 7.91
N GLN A 236 6.31 -32.20 8.61
CA GLN A 236 6.21 -33.58 8.14
C GLN A 236 4.73 -33.98 7.98
N GLN A 237 4.44 -34.92 7.10
CA GLN A 237 3.09 -35.32 6.73
C GLN A 237 2.35 -34.20 5.97
N PHE A 238 2.89 -33.87 4.81
CA PHE A 238 2.23 -33.04 3.79
C PHE A 238 2.14 -31.53 4.04
N GLY A 239 2.77 -30.95 5.05
CA GLY A 239 2.93 -29.50 5.12
C GLY A 239 3.73 -28.99 3.91
N SER A 240 3.27 -27.95 3.22
CA SER A 240 4.02 -27.37 2.09
C SER A 240 5.01 -26.31 2.56
N PRO A 241 6.17 -26.16 1.92
CA PRO A 241 7.07 -25.06 2.23
C PRO A 241 6.46 -23.70 1.85
N GLY A 242 6.84 -22.65 2.56
CA GLY A 242 6.60 -21.28 2.15
C GLY A 242 7.44 -20.89 0.94
N THR A 243 7.04 -19.85 0.23
CA THR A 243 7.74 -19.28 -0.93
C THR A 243 7.91 -17.77 -0.81
N LEU A 244 8.47 -17.14 -1.82
CA LEU A 244 8.59 -15.69 -1.88
C LEU A 244 7.17 -15.05 -1.83
N GLY A 245 6.86 -14.29 -0.79
CA GLY A 245 5.58 -13.63 -0.60
C GLY A 245 4.46 -14.49 -0.02
N THR A 246 4.56 -15.85 -0.05
CA THR A 246 3.40 -16.70 0.21
C THR A 246 3.71 -17.80 1.22
N GLY A 247 2.82 -17.95 2.20
CA GLY A 247 2.85 -19.03 3.19
C GLY A 247 2.49 -20.40 2.59
N GLY A 248 3.08 -21.45 3.13
CA GLY A 248 2.81 -22.83 2.75
C GLY A 248 1.40 -23.28 3.16
N THR A 249 0.81 -24.22 2.40
CA THR A 249 -0.46 -24.85 2.76
C THR A 249 -0.29 -25.83 3.92
N GLY A 250 -1.21 -25.85 4.84
CA GLY A 250 -1.27 -26.86 5.91
C GLY A 250 -1.88 -28.17 5.40
N GLY A 251 -1.21 -29.31 5.61
CA GLY A 251 -1.64 -30.63 5.20
C GLY A 251 -1.78 -30.83 3.69
N GLY A 252 -1.75 -32.05 3.20
CA GLY A 252 -1.84 -32.40 1.78
C GLY A 252 -3.26 -32.52 1.25
N PRO A 253 -3.44 -32.60 -0.09
CA PRO A 253 -4.73 -32.78 -0.72
C PRO A 253 -5.38 -34.11 -0.26
N GLY A 254 -6.66 -34.04 0.14
CA GLY A 254 -7.44 -35.21 0.52
C GLY A 254 -7.25 -35.69 1.97
N ALA A 255 -6.47 -34.98 2.79
CA ALA A 255 -6.32 -35.31 4.20
C ALA A 255 -7.49 -34.79 5.03
N SER A 256 -8.08 -35.63 5.83
CA SER A 256 -9.19 -35.28 6.72
C SER A 256 -8.74 -34.44 7.93
N LEU A 257 -7.46 -34.34 8.20
CA LEU A 257 -6.89 -33.77 9.42
C LEU A 257 -5.66 -32.96 9.06
N THR A 258 -5.76 -31.66 9.04
CA THR A 258 -4.73 -30.82 8.43
C THR A 258 -4.01 -29.94 9.45
N GLY A 259 -2.72 -29.70 9.18
CA GLY A 259 -1.94 -28.71 9.90
C GLY A 259 -2.41 -27.28 9.64
N GLY A 260 -2.00 -26.35 10.49
CA GLY A 260 -2.16 -24.93 10.26
C GLY A 260 -1.36 -24.45 9.06
N ALA A 261 -1.83 -23.43 8.35
CA ALA A 261 -1.12 -22.91 7.19
C ALA A 261 -0.07 -21.87 7.58
N GLY A 262 0.97 -21.69 6.75
CA GLY A 262 2.04 -20.72 6.96
C GLY A 262 1.60 -19.29 6.75
N GLY A 263 2.16 -18.35 7.53
CA GLY A 263 1.96 -16.90 7.38
C GLY A 263 2.72 -16.36 6.16
N ALA A 264 2.18 -15.28 5.56
CA ALA A 264 2.84 -14.53 4.49
C ALA A 264 4.04 -13.72 4.99
N GLY A 265 4.90 -13.27 4.08
CA GLY A 265 6.03 -12.42 4.46
C GLY A 265 6.89 -12.03 3.26
N TYR A 266 8.08 -11.53 3.52
CA TYR A 266 9.10 -11.44 2.48
C TYR A 266 9.32 -12.81 1.87
N TYR A 267 9.57 -13.79 2.73
CA TYR A 267 9.30 -15.19 2.44
C TYR A 267 8.26 -15.73 3.43
N GLY A 268 7.35 -16.56 2.96
CA GLY A 268 6.32 -17.13 3.81
C GLY A 268 6.85 -18.25 4.72
N GLY A 269 6.15 -18.48 5.82
CA GLY A 269 6.36 -19.64 6.67
C GLY A 269 5.84 -20.93 6.03
N GLY A 270 6.31 -22.08 6.47
CA GLY A 270 5.82 -23.41 6.04
C GLY A 270 4.47 -23.75 6.67
N GLY A 271 3.67 -24.56 5.99
CA GLY A 271 2.47 -25.16 6.58
C GLY A 271 2.85 -26.24 7.59
N GLY A 272 2.04 -26.41 8.64
CA GLY A 272 2.17 -27.48 9.62
C GLY A 272 1.84 -28.85 9.04
N GLY A 273 2.41 -29.88 9.62
CA GLY A 273 2.18 -31.28 9.26
C GLY A 273 0.84 -31.81 9.74
N ASN A 274 0.34 -32.77 8.99
CA ASN A 274 -0.88 -33.49 9.29
C ASN A 274 -0.65 -34.58 10.36
N ILE A 275 -1.70 -35.16 10.90
CA ILE A 275 -1.68 -36.35 11.73
C ILE A 275 -1.52 -37.58 10.85
N ASN A 276 -0.56 -38.44 11.16
CA ASN A 276 -0.47 -39.74 10.52
C ASN A 276 -1.26 -40.80 11.28
N LEU A 277 -2.54 -40.95 10.98
CA LEU A 277 -3.46 -41.85 11.66
C LEU A 277 -3.02 -43.34 11.56
N SER A 278 -2.23 -43.72 10.56
CA SER A 278 -1.73 -45.08 10.41
C SER A 278 -0.62 -45.39 11.41
N VAL A 279 0.11 -44.38 11.88
CA VAL A 279 1.24 -44.51 12.82
C VAL A 279 0.86 -44.05 14.21
N ASN A 280 0.06 -43.00 14.30
CA ASN A 280 -0.36 -42.39 15.58
C ASN A 280 -1.80 -41.91 15.53
N PRO A 281 -2.77 -42.74 15.91
CA PRO A 281 -4.19 -42.40 15.88
C PRO A 281 -4.63 -41.40 16.96
N THR A 282 -3.73 -40.98 17.85
CA THR A 282 -4.07 -40.13 19.01
C THR A 282 -3.40 -38.76 18.96
N GLY A 283 -2.63 -38.45 17.91
CA GLY A 283 -1.95 -37.16 17.75
C GLY A 283 -2.87 -36.05 17.25
N ASN A 284 -2.42 -34.80 17.36
CA ASN A 284 -3.06 -33.63 16.77
C ASN A 284 -2.14 -32.98 15.72
N ALA A 285 -2.68 -32.11 14.87
CA ALA A 285 -1.94 -31.52 13.78
C ALA A 285 -0.98 -30.41 14.25
N GLY A 286 0.12 -30.20 13.53
CA GLY A 286 1.09 -29.13 13.79
C GLY A 286 0.62 -27.77 13.31
N GLY A 287 1.04 -26.68 13.96
CA GLY A 287 0.80 -25.31 13.54
C GLY A 287 1.68 -24.88 12.36
N GLY A 288 1.23 -23.93 11.54
CA GLY A 288 2.01 -23.31 10.49
C GLY A 288 3.07 -22.35 11.05
N GLY A 289 4.18 -22.15 10.36
CA GLY A 289 5.20 -21.17 10.70
C GLY A 289 4.82 -19.75 10.28
N GLY A 290 5.36 -18.72 10.97
CA GLY A 290 5.22 -17.32 10.59
C GLY A 290 6.13 -16.95 9.41
N GLY A 291 5.74 -15.93 8.64
CA GLY A 291 6.55 -15.39 7.56
C GLY A 291 7.72 -14.54 8.06
N SER A 292 8.64 -14.20 7.18
CA SER A 292 9.73 -13.26 7.46
C SER A 292 9.38 -11.83 7.04
N SER A 293 9.99 -10.85 7.71
CA SER A 293 9.80 -9.43 7.39
C SER A 293 10.97 -8.87 6.59
N LEU A 294 10.72 -7.79 5.84
CA LEU A 294 11.75 -6.95 5.21
C LEU A 294 11.75 -5.60 5.92
N VAL A 295 12.88 -5.29 6.57
CA VAL A 295 13.10 -4.03 7.28
C VAL A 295 13.97 -3.14 6.40
N PRO A 296 13.53 -1.88 6.07
CA PRO A 296 14.37 -0.94 5.34
C PRO A 296 15.67 -0.64 6.11
N ALA A 297 16.71 -0.21 5.39
CA ALA A 297 17.97 0.19 6.01
C ALA A 297 17.72 1.27 7.08
N GLY A 298 18.27 1.08 8.29
CA GLY A 298 18.05 1.97 9.44
C GLY A 298 16.68 1.87 10.10
N GLY A 299 15.82 0.97 9.62
CA GLY A 299 14.50 0.71 10.21
C GLY A 299 14.56 -0.11 11.48
N THR A 300 13.42 -0.32 12.10
CA THR A 300 13.24 -1.08 13.36
C THR A 300 12.24 -2.22 13.21
N GLY A 301 12.37 -3.23 14.06
CA GLY A 301 11.57 -4.46 14.02
C GLY A 301 12.35 -5.60 13.35
N PRO A 302 11.69 -6.73 13.01
CA PRO A 302 10.30 -7.03 13.32
C PRO A 302 10.04 -7.22 14.83
N THR A 303 8.94 -6.68 15.32
CA THR A 303 8.42 -6.97 16.65
C THR A 303 7.05 -7.61 16.54
N VAL A 304 6.82 -8.68 17.29
CA VAL A 304 5.52 -9.37 17.29
C VAL A 304 4.47 -8.51 17.97
N THR A 305 3.28 -8.42 17.37
CA THR A 305 2.18 -7.60 17.90
C THR A 305 0.82 -8.25 17.67
N SER A 306 -0.13 -7.96 18.56
CA SER A 306 -1.55 -8.32 18.40
C SER A 306 -2.38 -7.17 17.81
N ALA A 307 -1.76 -6.05 17.43
CA ALA A 307 -2.46 -4.95 16.78
C ALA A 307 -3.03 -5.38 15.41
N ALA A 308 -4.12 -4.76 15.01
CA ALA A 308 -4.74 -5.03 13.71
C ALA A 308 -3.78 -4.65 12.57
N ALA A 309 -3.78 -5.46 11.51
CA ALA A 309 -3.00 -5.20 10.32
C ALA A 309 -3.32 -3.83 9.72
N SER A 310 -2.28 -3.07 9.43
CA SER A 310 -2.39 -1.70 8.92
C SER A 310 -1.07 -1.23 8.33
N ILE A 311 -1.12 -0.16 7.55
CA ILE A 311 0.06 0.60 7.14
C ILE A 311 -0.19 2.07 7.46
N THR A 312 0.77 2.71 8.09
CA THR A 312 0.78 4.15 8.34
C THR A 312 1.95 4.77 7.60
N ILE A 313 1.69 5.82 6.82
CA ILE A 313 2.69 6.60 6.08
C ILE A 313 2.66 8.03 6.63
N SER A 314 3.79 8.52 7.14
CA SER A 314 3.92 9.88 7.64
C SER A 314 5.00 10.64 6.87
N TYR A 315 4.77 11.92 6.60
CA TYR A 315 5.72 12.79 5.91
C TYR A 315 5.53 14.25 6.32
N LEU A 316 6.57 15.07 6.12
CA LEU A 316 6.43 16.51 6.28
C LEU A 316 5.49 17.05 5.21
N THR A 317 4.44 17.71 5.64
CA THR A 317 3.42 18.30 4.75
C THR A 317 4.10 19.32 3.83
N PRO A 318 4.10 19.14 2.52
CA PRO A 318 4.63 20.16 1.62
C PRO A 318 3.86 21.46 1.76
N GLY A 319 4.57 22.57 1.81
CA GLY A 319 3.95 23.90 1.79
C GLY A 319 3.12 24.10 0.52
N LYS A 320 2.15 25.02 0.58
CA LYS A 320 1.34 25.39 -0.58
C LYS A 320 2.24 25.96 -1.68
N PRO A 321 1.98 25.68 -2.97
CA PRO A 321 2.78 26.21 -4.05
C PRO A 321 2.63 27.74 -4.17
N VAL A 322 3.68 28.38 -4.66
CA VAL A 322 3.70 29.80 -4.99
C VAL A 322 4.01 30.02 -6.48
N ASN A 323 3.55 31.15 -7.03
CA ASN A 323 4.03 31.72 -8.28
C ASN A 323 4.96 32.87 -7.94
N THR A 324 6.15 32.89 -8.52
CA THR A 324 7.13 33.97 -8.33
C THR A 324 7.30 34.76 -9.63
N ARG A 325 7.68 36.03 -9.51
CA ARG A 325 7.95 36.89 -10.65
C ARG A 325 9.10 37.81 -10.35
N LEU A 326 10.27 37.53 -10.92
CA LEU A 326 11.46 38.37 -10.82
C LEU A 326 11.41 39.55 -11.79
N ILE A 327 11.75 40.74 -11.31
CA ILE A 327 11.82 42.00 -12.04
C ILE A 327 13.19 42.63 -11.81
N ALA A 328 13.78 43.25 -12.84
CA ALA A 328 14.97 44.06 -12.73
C ALA A 328 14.76 45.43 -13.39
N ILE A 329 15.12 46.50 -12.70
CA ILE A 329 15.00 47.88 -13.18
C ILE A 329 16.28 48.63 -12.91
N PRO A 330 16.97 49.12 -13.98
CA PRO A 330 16.75 48.83 -15.39
C PRO A 330 17.31 47.47 -15.78
N ARG A 331 16.85 46.87 -16.90
CA ARG A 331 17.43 45.65 -17.48
C ARG A 331 18.71 45.85 -18.29
N GLN A 332 18.97 47.12 -18.65
CA GLN A 332 20.23 47.56 -19.28
C GLN A 332 20.82 48.68 -18.44
N VAL A 333 22.07 48.55 -18.03
CA VAL A 333 22.68 49.47 -17.10
C VAL A 333 24.16 49.69 -17.51
N ARG A 334 24.72 50.87 -17.23
CA ARG A 334 26.16 51.09 -17.34
C ARG A 334 26.89 50.49 -16.15
N LEU A 335 28.13 50.09 -16.38
CA LEU A 335 28.98 49.55 -15.32
C LEU A 335 29.04 50.49 -14.13
N GLY A 336 28.91 49.93 -12.92
CA GLY A 336 28.90 50.65 -11.65
C GLY A 336 27.61 51.37 -11.30
N ARG A 337 26.56 51.29 -12.12
CA ARG A 337 25.24 51.82 -11.77
C ARG A 337 24.38 50.74 -11.09
N PRO A 338 23.46 51.17 -10.21
CA PRO A 338 22.62 50.25 -9.49
C PRO A 338 21.50 49.62 -10.36
N VAL A 339 21.14 48.40 -10.05
CA VAL A 339 19.97 47.70 -10.55
C VAL A 339 19.08 47.36 -9.34
N VAL A 340 17.81 47.68 -9.41
CA VAL A 340 16.82 47.20 -8.44
C VAL A 340 16.30 45.85 -8.90
N LEU A 341 16.53 44.84 -8.10
CA LEU A 341 15.91 43.53 -8.25
C LEU A 341 14.73 43.46 -7.31
N ASP A 342 13.59 42.97 -7.79
CA ASP A 342 12.38 42.74 -6.99
C ASP A 342 11.75 41.42 -7.40
N ASP A 343 11.38 40.59 -6.41
CA ASP A 343 10.70 39.33 -6.63
C ASP A 343 9.35 39.33 -5.93
N LEU A 344 8.29 39.17 -6.71
CA LEU A 344 6.93 39.09 -6.25
C LEU A 344 6.54 37.63 -6.06
N VAL A 345 6.25 37.24 -4.83
CA VAL A 345 5.83 35.90 -4.44
C VAL A 345 4.34 35.88 -4.13
N CYS A 346 3.57 35.13 -4.90
CA CYS A 346 2.11 35.02 -4.79
C CYS A 346 1.71 33.59 -4.49
N PRO A 347 0.66 33.36 -3.66
CA PRO A 347 0.05 32.03 -3.57
C PRO A 347 -0.40 31.54 -4.94
N ALA A 348 -0.10 30.28 -5.27
CA ALA A 348 -0.66 29.66 -6.46
C ALA A 348 -2.11 29.22 -6.18
N GLY A 349 -3.04 29.60 -7.06
CA GLY A 349 -4.45 29.27 -6.95
C GLY A 349 -5.31 30.34 -6.27
N THR A 350 -6.62 30.14 -6.33
CA THR A 350 -7.65 31.06 -5.77
C THR A 350 -7.97 30.71 -4.31
N GLY A 351 -8.32 31.70 -3.50
CA GLY A 351 -8.79 31.49 -2.12
C GLY A 351 -7.71 31.45 -1.04
N ALA A 352 -6.49 31.88 -1.35
CA ALA A 352 -5.45 32.02 -0.33
C ALA A 352 -5.82 33.13 0.67
N THR A 353 -5.85 32.78 1.95
CA THR A 353 -6.18 33.72 3.07
C THR A 353 -4.92 34.27 3.75
N THR A 354 -3.74 33.68 3.46
CA THR A 354 -2.45 34.09 4.04
C THR A 354 -1.53 34.57 2.94
N ARG A 355 -0.59 35.45 3.27
CA ARG A 355 0.48 35.91 2.36
C ARG A 355 1.74 35.11 2.60
N PRO A 356 2.58 34.89 1.54
CA PRO A 356 3.91 34.35 1.73
C PRO A 356 4.76 35.28 2.62
N THR A 357 5.57 34.68 3.47
CA THR A 357 6.56 35.32 4.33
C THR A 357 7.93 34.71 4.04
N GLY A 358 8.97 35.04 4.80
CA GLY A 358 10.32 34.50 4.58
C GLY A 358 11.20 35.43 3.76
N THR A 359 12.09 34.84 2.93
CA THR A 359 13.15 35.59 2.22
C THR A 359 13.29 35.17 0.78
N VAL A 360 13.84 36.07 -0.06
CA VAL A 360 14.28 35.76 -1.43
C VAL A 360 15.78 36.01 -1.51
N THR A 361 16.50 35.01 -2.02
CA THR A 361 17.95 35.13 -2.31
C THR A 361 18.17 35.36 -3.79
N PHE A 362 18.86 36.45 -4.12
CA PHE A 362 19.23 36.79 -5.49
C PHE A 362 20.67 36.36 -5.78
N THR A 363 20.85 35.65 -6.89
CA THR A 363 22.19 35.17 -7.32
C THR A 363 22.40 35.50 -8.77
N ASP A 364 23.58 36.02 -9.10
CA ASP A 364 24.10 36.14 -10.48
C ASP A 364 24.75 34.80 -10.84
N THR A 365 24.04 33.99 -11.62
CA THR A 365 24.52 32.66 -12.02
C THR A 365 25.59 32.70 -13.08
N THR A 366 25.74 33.82 -13.81
CA THR A 366 26.82 34.04 -14.78
C THR A 366 28.17 34.10 -14.08
N THR A 367 28.23 34.74 -12.91
CA THR A 367 29.48 34.90 -12.14
C THR A 367 29.52 33.97 -10.91
N GLY A 368 28.46 33.27 -10.60
CA GLY A 368 28.30 32.44 -9.39
C GLY A 368 28.20 33.30 -8.11
N THR A 369 27.92 34.59 -8.21
CA THR A 369 27.93 35.53 -7.07
C THR A 369 26.55 35.65 -6.45
N THR A 370 26.42 35.42 -5.14
CA THR A 370 25.22 35.76 -4.39
C THR A 370 25.15 37.27 -4.19
N LEU A 371 24.13 37.88 -4.82
CA LEU A 371 23.89 39.33 -4.74
C LEU A 371 23.25 39.75 -3.41
N GLY A 372 22.72 38.78 -2.68
CA GLY A 372 22.22 38.89 -1.30
C GLY A 372 20.78 38.43 -1.13
N THR A 373 20.33 38.50 0.12
CA THR A 373 18.98 38.04 0.52
C THR A 373 18.15 39.23 1.02
N ALA A 374 16.86 39.26 0.69
CA ALA A 374 15.90 40.25 1.15
C ALA A 374 14.66 39.57 1.75
N ARG A 375 14.03 40.21 2.77
CA ARG A 375 12.78 39.70 3.33
C ARG A 375 11.59 40.14 2.49
N LEU A 376 10.54 39.31 2.45
CA LEU A 376 9.25 39.63 1.92
C LEU A 376 8.54 40.61 2.87
N VAL A 377 8.53 41.91 2.51
CA VAL A 377 7.98 42.99 3.36
C VAL A 377 6.94 43.84 2.66
N LEU A 378 6.96 43.91 1.32
CA LEU A 378 6.01 44.70 0.55
C LEU A 378 4.77 43.85 0.24
N ASN A 379 3.61 44.36 0.59
CA ASN A 379 2.33 43.68 0.41
C ASN A 379 1.63 44.19 -0.85
N VAL A 380 1.35 43.27 -1.79
CA VAL A 380 0.61 43.55 -3.04
C VAL A 380 -0.55 42.59 -3.14
N GLY A 381 -1.73 42.98 -2.64
CA GLY A 381 -2.87 42.08 -2.52
C GLY A 381 -2.56 40.87 -1.62
N ASN A 382 -2.71 39.64 -2.12
CA ASN A 382 -2.32 38.40 -1.44
C ASN A 382 -0.85 38.00 -1.69
N CYS A 383 -0.11 38.78 -2.45
CA CYS A 383 1.31 38.57 -2.71
C CYS A 383 2.18 39.37 -1.74
N ALA A 384 3.44 38.98 -1.64
CA ALA A 384 4.47 39.75 -0.94
C ALA A 384 5.68 39.89 -1.85
N ALA A 385 6.42 41.02 -1.74
CA ALA A 385 7.59 41.26 -2.56
C ALA A 385 8.84 41.50 -1.69
N ALA A 386 9.99 41.10 -2.24
CA ALA A 386 11.30 41.33 -1.69
C ALA A 386 12.18 42.05 -2.70
N GLY A 387 12.63 43.26 -2.37
CA GLY A 387 13.47 44.07 -3.21
C GLY A 387 14.90 44.22 -2.71
N ARG A 388 15.85 44.38 -3.64
CA ARG A 388 17.24 44.63 -3.34
C ARG A 388 17.90 45.49 -4.42
N VAL A 389 18.71 46.46 -4.00
CA VAL A 389 19.58 47.23 -4.90
C VAL A 389 20.92 46.49 -5.00
N VAL A 390 21.36 46.21 -6.22
CA VAL A 390 22.62 45.49 -6.51
C VAL A 390 23.46 46.25 -7.50
N PHE A 391 24.77 45.95 -7.50
CA PHE A 391 25.77 46.50 -8.44
C PHE A 391 26.45 45.35 -9.16
N LEU A 392 26.19 45.19 -10.44
CA LEU A 392 26.90 44.22 -11.29
C LEU A 392 28.25 44.80 -11.71
N ARG A 393 29.31 44.02 -11.50
CA ARG A 393 30.68 44.58 -11.57
C ARG A 393 31.45 44.22 -12.83
N THR A 394 30.88 43.46 -13.74
CA THR A 394 31.49 43.09 -15.01
C THR A 394 30.58 43.48 -16.18
N PRO A 395 31.16 43.95 -17.32
CA PRO A 395 30.36 44.17 -18.53
C PRO A 395 29.85 42.86 -19.11
N GLY A 396 28.67 42.89 -19.74
CA GLY A 396 28.07 41.76 -20.41
C GLY A 396 26.70 41.36 -19.88
N PRO A 397 26.13 40.26 -20.35
CA PRO A 397 24.86 39.71 -19.85
C PRO A 397 25.07 38.97 -18.51
N HIS A 398 24.22 39.24 -17.54
CA HIS A 398 24.17 38.60 -16.24
C HIS A 398 22.83 37.90 -16.10
N VAL A 399 22.83 36.60 -15.87
CA VAL A 399 21.63 35.82 -15.57
C VAL A 399 21.42 35.85 -14.07
N ILE A 400 20.34 36.51 -13.66
CA ILE A 400 19.97 36.64 -12.26
C ILE A 400 18.88 35.61 -11.94
N THR A 401 19.04 34.87 -10.84
CA THR A 401 18.02 33.98 -10.29
C THR A 401 17.48 34.54 -8.98
N ALA A 402 16.21 34.29 -8.70
CA ALA A 402 15.57 34.57 -7.43
C ALA A 402 15.01 33.28 -6.82
N VAL A 403 15.45 32.97 -5.60
CA VAL A 403 15.04 31.79 -4.85
C VAL A 403 14.31 32.21 -3.59
N TYR A 404 13.03 31.90 -3.54
CA TYR A 404 12.19 32.05 -2.36
C TYR A 404 12.46 30.91 -1.35
N SER A 405 12.66 31.24 -0.09
CA SER A 405 12.99 30.30 0.97
C SER A 405 11.83 29.34 1.34
N GLY A 406 10.60 29.73 1.04
CA GLY A 406 9.43 29.14 1.68
C GLY A 406 9.18 29.69 3.09
N ASP A 407 8.04 29.30 3.66
CA ASP A 407 7.66 29.55 5.05
C ASP A 407 6.84 28.38 5.62
N SER A 408 6.20 28.54 6.78
CA SER A 408 5.39 27.48 7.41
C SER A 408 4.12 27.11 6.63
N VAL A 409 3.71 27.91 5.63
CA VAL A 409 2.49 27.71 4.82
C VAL A 409 2.83 27.44 3.35
N TYR A 410 3.89 28.07 2.83
CA TYR A 410 4.25 28.05 1.42
C TYR A 410 5.61 27.40 1.20
N GLN A 411 5.69 26.58 0.15
CA GLN A 411 6.97 25.96 -0.23
C GLN A 411 7.89 26.95 -0.94
N GLY A 412 9.20 26.78 -0.78
CA GLY A 412 10.20 27.51 -1.55
C GLY A 412 10.22 27.06 -3.02
N ASN A 413 10.83 27.89 -3.89
CA ASN A 413 10.92 27.62 -5.33
C ASN A 413 12.32 27.19 -5.79
N SER A 414 13.16 26.68 -4.92
CA SER A 414 14.55 26.27 -5.23
C SER A 414 14.66 25.27 -6.38
N GLY A 415 13.63 24.42 -6.58
CA GLY A 415 13.58 23.46 -7.69
C GLY A 415 13.24 24.07 -9.05
N ASN A 416 12.65 25.27 -9.08
CA ASN A 416 12.31 26.02 -10.29
C ASN A 416 12.36 27.53 -10.02
N PRO A 417 13.57 28.10 -9.85
CA PRO A 417 13.74 29.53 -9.54
C PRO A 417 13.40 30.40 -10.75
N GLU A 418 12.85 31.58 -10.50
CA GLU A 418 12.67 32.60 -11.54
C GLU A 418 14.03 33.14 -12.00
N THR A 419 14.15 33.38 -13.29
CA THR A 419 15.39 33.89 -13.93
C THR A 419 15.10 35.06 -14.86
N LEU A 420 16.05 35.99 -14.94
CA LEU A 420 16.05 37.04 -15.95
C LEU A 420 17.48 37.47 -16.30
N THR A 421 17.63 38.14 -17.44
CA THR A 421 18.94 38.70 -17.86
C THR A 421 18.96 40.22 -17.67
N VAL A 422 20.05 40.70 -17.08
CA VAL A 422 20.44 42.13 -17.01
C VAL A 422 21.68 42.31 -17.82
N THR A 423 21.72 43.31 -18.73
CA THR A 423 22.90 43.62 -19.55
C THR A 423 23.63 44.83 -18.98
N VAL A 424 24.92 44.66 -18.69
CA VAL A 424 25.82 45.73 -18.24
C VAL A 424 26.65 46.22 -19.38
N ASN A 425 26.43 47.47 -19.76
CA ASN A 425 27.23 48.15 -20.80
C ASN A 425 28.49 48.76 -20.17
N PRO A 426 29.60 48.78 -20.90
CA PRO A 426 30.85 49.41 -20.44
C PRO A 426 30.70 50.86 -19.99
#